data_055679f032af93bae4172f3043715b57
#
_entry.id   055679f032af93bae4172f3043715b57
#
_cell.length_a   1.000
_cell.length_b   1.000
_cell.length_c   1.000
_cell.angle_alpha   90.00
_cell.angle_beta   90.00
_cell.angle_gamma   90.00
#
_symmetry.space_group_name_H-M   'P 1'
#
loop_
_entity.id
_entity.type
_entity.pdbx_description
1 polymer ?
#
loop_
_entity_poly.entity_id
_entity_poly.type
_entity_poly.pdbx_seq_one_letter_code
_entity_poly.pdbx_strand_id
1 'polypeptide(L)'
;KFVGKHDFNQIFWYDQHFIGTRSSGTKSYLLDGKGGETLLPANVKEYSSWAKTEVAAAGEHGLTESFSYPRLDITRENFTKLAMNLYNKIYPNKEIPALEIKFTDCRDDPNVNNAAALGIVTGYEDGTFRPYKTISRQEAAAMLDRLYQVLGGKTDVVSEKAFADDAKIGDWARGSVYAMRQTGIMQGKENNQFCPTDGYTAEQSIVTIERMYQIIK
;
A
#
# COMPACT_ATOMS: atom_id res chain seq x y z
N LYS A 1 -19.07 -13.10 -7.46
CA LYS A 1 -19.30 -14.55 -7.74
C LYS A 1 -18.06 -15.09 -8.43
N PHE A 2 -17.43 -16.09 -7.84
CA PHE A 2 -16.23 -16.71 -8.38
C PHE A 2 -16.60 -17.47 -9.67
N VAL A 3 -15.87 -17.26 -10.77
CA VAL A 3 -16.12 -17.89 -12.07
C VAL A 3 -14.93 -18.78 -12.39
N GLY A 4 -15.09 -20.08 -12.26
CA GLY A 4 -14.10 -21.09 -12.61
C GLY A 4 -14.33 -22.43 -11.91
N LYS A 5 -13.87 -23.53 -12.52
CA LYS A 5 -13.79 -24.84 -11.86
C LYS A 5 -12.39 -24.95 -11.24
N HIS A 6 -12.34 -24.94 -9.90
CA HIS A 6 -11.11 -25.12 -9.16
C HIS A 6 -11.23 -26.31 -8.24
N ASP A 7 -10.21 -27.17 -8.21
CA ASP A 7 -10.08 -28.30 -7.30
C ASP A 7 -9.57 -27.86 -5.92
N PHE A 8 -10.13 -26.75 -5.41
CA PHE A 8 -9.79 -26.29 -4.08
C PHE A 8 -10.77 -26.85 -3.06
N ASN A 9 -10.24 -27.37 -1.97
CA ASN A 9 -11.06 -27.81 -0.82
C ASN A 9 -11.68 -26.65 -0.08
N GLN A 10 -10.96 -25.54 -0.02
CA GLN A 10 -11.39 -24.33 0.66
C GLN A 10 -10.93 -23.11 -0.10
N ILE A 11 -11.79 -22.09 -0.18
CA ILE A 11 -11.48 -20.76 -0.69
C ILE A 11 -11.83 -19.78 0.42
N PHE A 12 -10.85 -18.95 0.78
CA PHE A 12 -10.99 -17.95 1.83
C PHE A 12 -10.83 -16.56 1.24
N TRP A 13 -11.47 -15.59 1.89
CA TRP A 13 -11.24 -14.17 1.63
C TRP A 13 -10.38 -13.61 2.74
N TYR A 14 -9.12 -13.25 2.42
CA TYR A 14 -8.18 -12.65 3.35
C TYR A 14 -7.56 -11.40 2.76
N ASP A 15 -7.47 -10.33 3.55
CA ASP A 15 -6.80 -9.08 3.18
C ASP A 15 -7.23 -8.61 1.77
N GLN A 16 -8.52 -8.84 1.46
CA GLN A 16 -9.16 -8.53 0.19
C GLN A 16 -8.66 -9.37 -1.02
N HIS A 17 -8.09 -10.53 -0.73
CA HIS A 17 -7.68 -11.52 -1.74
C HIS A 17 -8.47 -12.82 -1.58
N PHE A 18 -8.76 -13.48 -2.70
CA PHE A 18 -9.26 -14.84 -2.69
C PHE A 18 -8.08 -15.82 -2.62
N ILE A 19 -8.02 -16.59 -1.56
CA ILE A 19 -6.99 -17.59 -1.35
C ILE A 19 -7.62 -18.97 -1.37
N GLY A 20 -7.14 -19.83 -2.28
CA GLY A 20 -7.56 -21.22 -2.39
C GLY A 20 -6.53 -22.19 -1.79
N THR A 21 -6.99 -23.25 -1.10
CA THR A 21 -6.12 -24.35 -0.64
C THR A 21 -6.60 -25.70 -1.19
N ARG A 22 -5.68 -26.54 -1.65
CA ARG A 22 -5.99 -27.90 -2.16
C ARG A 22 -5.88 -28.96 -1.08
N SER A 23 -6.39 -30.17 -1.37
CA SER A 23 -6.48 -31.32 -0.45
C SER A 23 -5.19 -31.70 0.26
N SER A 24 -4.06 -31.46 -0.36
CA SER A 24 -2.74 -31.68 0.26
C SER A 24 -2.42 -30.70 1.40
N GLY A 25 -3.23 -29.65 1.59
CA GLY A 25 -3.18 -28.70 2.73
C GLY A 25 -1.95 -27.80 2.80
N THR A 26 -0.92 -28.06 2.01
CA THR A 26 0.39 -27.40 2.14
C THR A 26 0.61 -26.22 1.20
N LYS A 27 -0.23 -26.08 0.17
CA LYS A 27 -0.06 -25.02 -0.85
C LYS A 27 -1.27 -24.09 -0.86
N SER A 28 -1.00 -22.78 -0.84
CA SER A 28 -2.00 -21.73 -1.02
C SER A 28 -1.85 -21.10 -2.39
N TYR A 29 -2.97 -20.67 -2.97
CA TYR A 29 -3.01 -20.06 -4.29
C TYR A 29 -3.78 -18.75 -4.23
N LEU A 30 -3.24 -17.71 -4.85
CA LEU A 30 -3.98 -16.47 -5.12
C LEU A 30 -4.89 -16.70 -6.32
N LEU A 31 -6.15 -16.30 -6.22
CA LEU A 31 -7.18 -16.51 -7.23
C LEU A 31 -7.63 -15.16 -7.78
N ASP A 32 -7.64 -15.00 -9.11
CA ASP A 32 -8.02 -13.74 -9.77
C ASP A 32 -9.54 -13.57 -9.99
N GLY A 33 -10.34 -14.56 -9.55
CA GLY A 33 -11.79 -14.55 -9.73
C GLY A 33 -12.27 -14.88 -11.15
N LYS A 34 -11.37 -14.98 -12.13
CA LYS A 34 -11.66 -15.29 -13.54
C LYS A 34 -11.23 -16.70 -13.96
N GLY A 35 -10.63 -17.43 -13.06
CA GLY A 35 -10.13 -18.77 -13.29
C GLY A 35 -8.60 -18.89 -13.27
N GLY A 36 -7.89 -17.76 -13.15
CA GLY A 36 -6.45 -17.72 -12.94
C GLY A 36 -6.08 -18.06 -11.50
N GLU A 37 -4.99 -18.80 -11.33
CA GLU A 37 -4.44 -19.17 -10.03
C GLU A 37 -2.92 -19.00 -10.05
N THR A 38 -2.40 -18.41 -8.97
CA THR A 38 -0.96 -18.22 -8.76
C THR A 38 -0.55 -18.91 -7.47
N LEU A 39 0.40 -19.85 -7.56
CA LEU A 39 0.95 -20.53 -6.38
C LEU A 39 1.66 -19.49 -5.49
N LEU A 40 1.25 -19.44 -4.22
CA LEU A 40 1.89 -18.56 -3.24
C LEU A 40 3.14 -19.24 -2.65
N PRO A 41 4.21 -18.48 -2.37
CA PRO A 41 5.36 -18.97 -1.64
C PRO A 41 4.99 -19.58 -0.29
N ALA A 42 5.68 -20.61 0.17
CA ALA A 42 5.40 -21.27 1.45
C ALA A 42 5.43 -20.31 2.66
N ASN A 43 6.28 -19.28 2.59
CA ASN A 43 6.48 -18.29 3.66
C ASN A 43 5.69 -16.98 3.46
N VAL A 44 4.69 -16.97 2.59
CA VAL A 44 3.88 -15.76 2.30
C VAL A 44 3.12 -15.22 3.54
N LYS A 45 2.88 -16.07 4.53
CA LYS A 45 2.25 -15.73 5.82
C LYS A 45 3.21 -15.11 6.83
N GLU A 46 4.49 -15.08 6.54
CA GLU A 46 5.51 -14.54 7.43
C GLU A 46 6.07 -13.24 6.87
N TYR A 47 6.42 -12.31 7.75
CA TYR A 47 7.19 -11.13 7.36
C TYR A 47 8.59 -11.52 6.90
N SER A 48 9.08 -10.85 5.89
CA SER A 48 10.46 -10.98 5.43
C SER A 48 11.45 -10.55 6.53
N SER A 49 12.62 -11.17 6.56
CA SER A 49 13.64 -10.84 7.58
C SER A 49 14.01 -9.36 7.60
N TRP A 50 14.06 -8.72 6.44
CA TRP A 50 14.37 -7.30 6.30
C TRP A 50 13.28 -6.37 6.87
N ALA A 51 12.03 -6.83 6.96
CA ALA A 51 10.91 -6.02 7.41
C ALA A 51 10.62 -6.17 8.92
N LYS A 52 11.09 -7.25 9.54
CA LYS A 52 10.69 -7.64 10.91
C LYS A 52 10.89 -6.54 11.95
N THR A 53 12.01 -5.83 11.88
CA THR A 53 12.34 -4.79 12.88
C THR A 53 11.37 -3.62 12.79
N GLU A 54 11.17 -3.07 11.59
CA GLU A 54 10.26 -1.94 11.39
C GLU A 54 8.81 -2.33 11.61
N VAL A 55 8.41 -3.55 11.23
CA VAL A 55 7.05 -4.05 11.48
C VAL A 55 6.79 -4.21 12.98
N ALA A 56 7.75 -4.71 13.75
CA ALA A 56 7.63 -4.79 15.19
C ALA A 56 7.49 -3.39 15.82
N ALA A 57 8.32 -2.44 15.41
CA ALA A 57 8.24 -1.05 15.85
C ALA A 57 6.89 -0.40 15.49
N ALA A 58 6.40 -0.62 14.27
CA ALA A 58 5.09 -0.14 13.83
C ALA A 58 3.97 -0.72 14.72
N GLY A 59 4.08 -2.00 15.13
CA GLY A 59 3.16 -2.64 16.06
C GLY A 59 3.16 -1.96 17.44
N GLU A 60 4.34 -1.67 18.00
CA GLU A 60 4.48 -0.95 19.27
C GLU A 60 3.91 0.48 19.20
N HIS A 61 4.01 1.12 18.04
CA HIS A 61 3.46 2.45 17.80
C HIS A 61 1.97 2.45 17.45
N GLY A 62 1.34 1.28 17.25
CA GLY A 62 -0.07 1.16 16.82
C GLY A 62 -0.30 1.62 15.39
N LEU A 63 0.70 1.47 14.52
CA LEU A 63 0.69 1.90 13.11
C LEU A 63 0.51 0.77 12.12
N THR A 64 0.27 -0.44 12.59
CA THR A 64 0.08 -1.60 11.72
C THR A 64 -1.35 -2.15 11.78
N GLU A 65 -1.74 -2.78 10.71
CA GLU A 65 -2.90 -3.68 10.64
C GLU A 65 -2.39 -5.13 10.67
N SER A 66 -3.25 -6.05 11.10
CA SER A 66 -2.91 -7.48 11.05
C SER A 66 -3.17 -8.02 9.65
N PHE A 67 -2.13 -8.30 8.90
CA PHE A 67 -2.23 -8.95 7.60
C PHE A 67 -1.91 -10.44 7.69
N SER A 68 -2.82 -11.27 7.22
CA SER A 68 -2.63 -12.73 7.16
C SER A 68 -1.60 -13.15 6.11
N TYR A 69 -1.37 -12.30 5.12
CA TYR A 69 -0.47 -12.50 3.98
C TYR A 69 0.37 -11.25 3.70
N PRO A 70 1.33 -10.90 4.59
CA PRO A 70 2.03 -9.61 4.51
C PRO A 70 2.88 -9.42 3.24
N ARG A 71 3.20 -10.49 2.54
CA ARG A 71 3.97 -10.43 1.28
C ARG A 71 3.10 -10.31 0.04
N LEU A 72 1.77 -10.30 0.16
CA LEU A 72 0.90 -9.97 -0.95
C LEU A 72 0.82 -8.46 -1.15
N ASP A 73 0.50 -8.08 -2.39
CA ASP A 73 0.30 -6.68 -2.74
C ASP A 73 -0.88 -6.10 -1.98
N ILE A 74 -0.69 -4.91 -1.41
CA ILE A 74 -1.72 -4.23 -0.64
C ILE A 74 -2.75 -3.57 -1.57
N THR A 75 -4.01 -3.56 -1.16
CA THR A 75 -5.06 -2.83 -1.87
C THR A 75 -5.04 -1.34 -1.53
N ARG A 76 -5.62 -0.50 -2.39
CA ARG A 76 -5.71 0.95 -2.16
C ARG A 76 -6.42 1.28 -0.86
N GLU A 77 -7.51 0.55 -0.54
CA GLU A 77 -8.25 0.75 0.71
C GLU A 77 -7.38 0.42 1.94
N ASN A 78 -6.71 -0.73 1.96
CA ASN A 78 -5.86 -1.10 3.08
C ASN A 78 -4.66 -0.16 3.24
N PHE A 79 -4.06 0.29 2.14
CA PHE A 79 -3.00 1.29 2.21
C PHE A 79 -3.52 2.63 2.76
N THR A 80 -4.72 3.04 2.35
CA THR A 80 -5.36 4.26 2.86
C THR A 80 -5.63 4.17 4.36
N LYS A 81 -6.06 3.00 4.88
CA LYS A 81 -6.20 2.77 6.33
C LYS A 81 -4.89 2.96 7.07
N LEU A 82 -3.79 2.36 6.58
CA LEU A 82 -2.47 2.56 7.18
C LEU A 82 -2.05 4.03 7.19
N ALA A 83 -2.29 4.75 6.09
CA ALA A 83 -2.00 6.18 5.99
C ALA A 83 -2.81 6.99 7.01
N MET A 84 -4.09 6.68 7.18
CA MET A 84 -4.97 7.35 8.15
C MET A 84 -4.62 6.98 9.59
N ASN A 85 -4.17 5.76 9.87
CA ASN A 85 -3.66 5.39 11.19
C ASN A 85 -2.46 6.27 11.57
N LEU A 86 -1.53 6.51 10.66
CA LEU A 86 -0.42 7.43 10.89
C LEU A 86 -0.91 8.88 11.09
N TYR A 87 -1.79 9.38 10.23
CA TYR A 87 -2.34 10.73 10.38
C TYR A 87 -2.99 10.92 11.75
N ASN A 88 -3.86 10.01 12.17
CA ASN A 88 -4.55 10.06 13.44
C ASN A 88 -3.60 9.92 14.65
N LYS A 89 -2.50 9.18 14.48
CA LYS A 89 -1.45 9.06 15.50
C LYS A 89 -0.72 10.38 15.74
N ILE A 90 -0.43 11.12 14.68
CA ILE A 90 0.24 12.44 14.75
C ILE A 90 -0.74 13.52 15.19
N TYR A 91 -1.98 13.47 14.75
CA TYR A 91 -3.01 14.48 14.99
C TYR A 91 -4.30 13.87 15.59
N PRO A 92 -4.26 13.34 16.82
CA PRO A 92 -5.36 12.52 17.38
C PRO A 92 -6.70 13.28 17.54
N ASN A 93 -6.68 14.61 17.58
CA ASN A 93 -7.87 15.44 17.81
C ASN A 93 -8.07 16.50 16.72
N LYS A 94 -7.38 16.36 15.60
CA LYS A 94 -7.50 17.34 14.51
C LYS A 94 -8.73 17.02 13.67
N GLU A 95 -9.65 17.98 13.65
CA GLU A 95 -10.83 17.89 12.79
C GLU A 95 -10.42 17.85 11.32
N ILE A 96 -11.00 16.93 10.57
CA ILE A 96 -10.84 16.81 9.12
C ILE A 96 -12.04 17.51 8.49
N PRO A 97 -11.83 18.48 7.59
CA PRO A 97 -12.93 19.14 6.90
C PRO A 97 -13.82 18.11 6.19
N ALA A 98 -15.13 18.24 6.40
CA ALA A 98 -16.07 17.43 5.64
C ALA A 98 -15.96 17.81 4.15
N LEU A 99 -15.60 16.87 3.31
CA LEU A 99 -15.57 17.03 1.88
C LEU A 99 -16.50 15.99 1.26
N GLU A 100 -17.49 16.46 0.50
CA GLU A 100 -18.38 15.54 -0.23
C GLU A 100 -17.68 14.96 -1.47
N ILE A 101 -16.65 14.14 -1.24
CA ILE A 101 -16.11 13.31 -2.32
C ILE A 101 -16.88 12.00 -2.31
N LYS A 102 -17.66 11.76 -3.34
CA LYS A 102 -18.38 10.49 -3.54
C LYS A 102 -17.72 9.74 -4.68
N PHE A 103 -16.92 8.74 -4.33
CA PHE A 103 -16.46 7.78 -5.32
C PHE A 103 -17.59 6.83 -5.69
N THR A 104 -17.77 6.55 -6.97
CA THR A 104 -18.91 5.77 -7.49
C THR A 104 -18.84 4.29 -7.08
N ASP A 105 -17.68 3.79 -6.73
CA ASP A 105 -17.39 2.39 -6.42
C ASP A 105 -16.91 2.16 -4.97
N CYS A 106 -16.82 3.22 -4.18
CA CYS A 106 -16.44 3.13 -2.78
C CYS A 106 -17.66 3.41 -1.91
N ARG A 107 -17.97 2.47 -0.99
CA ARG A 107 -18.95 2.71 0.07
C ARG A 107 -18.42 3.80 0.98
N ASP A 108 -19.29 4.40 1.80
CA ASP A 108 -18.91 5.39 2.81
C ASP A 108 -17.90 4.83 3.81
N ASP A 109 -16.64 4.71 3.37
CA ASP A 109 -15.51 4.34 4.21
C ASP A 109 -14.90 5.61 4.80
N PRO A 110 -14.95 5.81 6.13
CA PRO A 110 -14.45 7.02 6.76
C PRO A 110 -12.96 7.28 6.47
N ASN A 111 -12.13 6.22 6.35
CA ASN A 111 -10.72 6.39 6.05
C ASN A 111 -10.51 6.92 4.63
N VAL A 112 -11.24 6.39 3.66
CA VAL A 112 -11.16 6.85 2.27
C VAL A 112 -11.67 8.28 2.14
N ASN A 113 -12.81 8.61 2.77
CA ASN A 113 -13.39 9.95 2.74
C ASN A 113 -12.45 10.96 3.40
N ASN A 114 -11.90 10.66 4.56
CA ASN A 114 -10.97 11.53 5.28
C ASN A 114 -9.65 11.70 4.52
N ALA A 115 -9.10 10.63 3.97
CA ALA A 115 -7.88 10.70 3.17
C ALA A 115 -8.08 11.53 1.89
N ALA A 116 -9.26 11.46 1.28
CA ALA A 116 -9.61 12.29 0.14
C ALA A 116 -9.78 13.76 0.54
N ALA A 117 -10.44 14.04 1.64
CA ALA A 117 -10.59 15.40 2.19
C ALA A 117 -9.25 16.06 2.53
N LEU A 118 -8.28 15.27 2.97
CA LEU A 118 -6.91 15.70 3.23
C LEU A 118 -6.03 15.78 1.96
N GLY A 119 -6.55 15.33 0.80
CA GLY A 119 -5.77 15.26 -0.44
C GLY A 119 -4.71 14.15 -0.50
N ILE A 120 -4.71 13.23 0.47
CA ILE A 120 -3.79 12.08 0.50
C ILE A 120 -4.09 11.12 -0.65
N VAL A 121 -5.37 10.89 -0.92
CA VAL A 121 -5.83 10.08 -2.04
C VAL A 121 -6.64 10.91 -3.02
N THR A 122 -6.52 10.57 -4.31
CA THR A 122 -7.37 11.10 -5.37
C THR A 122 -8.04 9.92 -6.06
N GLY A 123 -9.24 10.11 -6.58
CA GLY A 123 -9.89 9.13 -7.46
C GLY A 123 -9.23 9.07 -8.83
N TYR A 124 -9.73 8.18 -9.65
CA TYR A 124 -9.42 8.12 -11.08
C TYR A 124 -10.32 9.09 -11.86
N GLU A 125 -9.94 9.38 -13.10
CA GLU A 125 -10.69 10.31 -13.98
C GLU A 125 -12.15 9.88 -14.20
N ASP A 126 -12.45 8.59 -14.05
CA ASP A 126 -13.80 8.03 -14.16
C ASP A 126 -14.63 8.18 -12.86
N GLY A 127 -14.12 8.88 -11.86
CA GLY A 127 -14.79 9.08 -10.57
C GLY A 127 -14.75 7.87 -9.64
N THR A 128 -13.96 6.84 -9.95
CA THR A 128 -13.79 5.66 -9.09
C THR A 128 -12.60 5.82 -8.12
N PHE A 129 -12.64 5.13 -6.98
CA PHE A 129 -11.51 4.98 -6.05
C PHE A 129 -10.76 3.66 -6.27
N ARG A 130 -11.45 2.63 -6.69
CA ARG A 130 -10.97 1.25 -6.87
C ARG A 130 -10.39 0.65 -5.58
N PRO A 131 -11.20 0.51 -4.51
CA PRO A 131 -10.74 0.12 -3.17
C PRO A 131 -9.97 -1.21 -3.16
N TYR A 132 -10.40 -2.18 -3.95
CA TYR A 132 -9.84 -3.53 -4.01
C TYR A 132 -8.73 -3.70 -5.05
N LYS A 133 -8.40 -2.66 -5.82
CA LYS A 133 -7.26 -2.71 -6.72
C LYS A 133 -5.97 -2.67 -5.90
N THR A 134 -5.03 -3.56 -6.17
CA THR A 134 -3.67 -3.47 -5.63
C THR A 134 -2.96 -2.23 -6.18
N ILE A 135 -2.11 -1.62 -5.37
CA ILE A 135 -1.35 -0.44 -5.78
C ILE A 135 0.04 -0.82 -6.29
N SER A 136 0.52 -0.06 -7.25
CA SER A 136 1.92 -0.14 -7.69
C SER A 136 2.84 0.70 -6.79
N ARG A 137 4.14 0.44 -6.89
CA ARG A 137 5.13 1.18 -6.11
C ARG A 137 5.11 2.69 -6.40
N GLN A 138 4.88 3.11 -7.66
CA GLN A 138 4.75 4.54 -7.97
C GLN A 138 3.43 5.14 -7.44
N GLU A 139 2.33 4.39 -7.41
CA GLU A 139 1.09 4.83 -6.77
C GLU A 139 1.28 4.99 -5.26
N ALA A 140 1.98 4.05 -4.62
CA ALA A 140 2.33 4.15 -3.21
C ALA A 140 3.21 5.37 -2.92
N ALA A 141 4.23 5.64 -3.74
CA ALA A 141 5.08 6.82 -3.60
C ALA A 141 4.29 8.12 -3.66
N ALA A 142 3.33 8.23 -4.60
CA ALA A 142 2.49 9.42 -4.70
C ALA A 142 1.56 9.60 -3.50
N MET A 143 1.03 8.51 -2.94
CA MET A 143 0.20 8.58 -1.73
C MET A 143 1.03 8.93 -0.49
N LEU A 144 2.22 8.34 -0.35
CA LEU A 144 3.15 8.63 0.75
C LEU A 144 3.65 10.08 0.72
N ASP A 145 3.99 10.62 -0.44
CA ASP A 145 4.43 12.00 -0.59
C ASP A 145 3.35 12.99 -0.15
N ARG A 146 2.11 12.78 -0.60
CA ARG A 146 0.97 13.61 -0.16
C ARG A 146 0.73 13.50 1.34
N LEU A 147 0.78 12.30 1.91
CA LEU A 147 0.68 12.09 3.35
C LEU A 147 1.80 12.82 4.09
N TYR A 148 3.04 12.72 3.62
CA TYR A 148 4.19 13.40 4.20
C TYR A 148 3.99 14.92 4.24
N GLN A 149 3.52 15.52 3.15
CA GLN A 149 3.20 16.95 3.08
C GLN A 149 2.06 17.35 4.03
N VAL A 150 1.00 16.55 4.11
CA VAL A 150 -0.13 16.76 5.05
C VAL A 150 0.31 16.71 6.51
N LEU A 151 1.31 15.89 6.80
CA LEU A 151 1.94 15.78 8.13
C LEU A 151 2.96 16.91 8.42
N GLY A 152 3.14 17.86 7.49
CA GLY A 152 4.05 18.99 7.65
C GLY A 152 5.46 18.74 7.13
N GLY A 153 5.70 17.58 6.55
CA GLY A 153 6.98 17.26 5.91
C GLY A 153 7.24 18.13 4.69
N LYS A 154 8.52 18.42 4.44
CA LYS A 154 8.96 19.18 3.27
C LYS A 154 10.05 18.40 2.54
N THR A 155 9.97 18.41 1.23
CA THR A 155 11.01 17.84 0.36
C THR A 155 11.53 18.94 -0.55
N ASP A 156 12.79 19.30 -0.37
CA ASP A 156 13.48 20.12 -1.34
C ASP A 156 14.03 19.15 -2.40
N VAL A 157 13.51 19.20 -3.61
CA VAL A 157 13.97 18.31 -4.69
C VAL A 157 15.43 18.64 -5.02
N VAL A 158 16.33 17.88 -4.43
CA VAL A 158 17.75 17.94 -4.77
C VAL A 158 18.00 17.01 -5.95
N SER A 159 18.83 17.44 -6.89
CA SER A 159 19.23 16.59 -8.02
C SER A 159 19.98 15.36 -7.51
N GLU A 160 19.33 14.23 -7.50
CA GLU A 160 19.91 12.93 -7.17
C GLU A 160 20.25 12.14 -8.44
N LYS A 161 21.15 11.17 -8.30
CA LYS A 161 21.40 10.20 -9.36
C LYS A 161 20.11 9.46 -9.70
N ALA A 162 19.69 9.54 -10.97
CA ALA A 162 18.47 8.90 -11.43
C ALA A 162 18.46 7.37 -11.17
N PHE A 163 17.27 6.80 -10.98
CA PHE A 163 17.10 5.36 -10.99
C PHE A 163 17.46 4.79 -12.37
N ALA A 164 17.97 3.57 -12.40
CA ALA A 164 18.33 2.90 -13.66
C ALA A 164 17.13 2.70 -14.61
N ASP A 165 15.94 2.63 -14.04
CA ASP A 165 14.66 2.48 -14.74
C ASP A 165 13.80 3.76 -14.70
N ASP A 166 14.43 4.94 -14.51
CA ASP A 166 13.74 6.23 -14.41
C ASP A 166 12.75 6.49 -15.56
N ALA A 167 13.11 6.12 -16.77
CA ALA A 167 12.22 6.26 -17.94
C ALA A 167 10.91 5.47 -17.85
N LYS A 168 10.81 4.49 -16.92
CA LYS A 168 9.59 3.72 -16.67
C LYS A 168 8.68 4.36 -15.61
N ILE A 169 9.18 5.35 -14.88
CA ILE A 169 8.40 6.07 -13.88
C ILE A 169 7.46 7.02 -14.61
N GLY A 170 6.16 6.92 -14.32
CA GLY A 170 5.18 7.84 -14.89
C GLY A 170 5.48 9.28 -14.47
N ASP A 171 5.33 10.23 -15.41
CA ASP A 171 5.66 11.66 -15.16
C ASP A 171 4.90 12.23 -13.98
N TRP A 172 3.66 11.77 -13.78
CA TRP A 172 2.79 12.16 -12.66
C TRP A 172 3.31 11.69 -11.28
N ALA A 173 4.12 10.64 -11.22
CA ALA A 173 4.67 10.07 -9.98
C ALA A 173 6.14 10.43 -9.75
N ARG A 174 6.86 10.92 -10.78
CA ARG A 174 8.31 11.12 -10.75
C ARG A 174 8.76 11.98 -9.58
N GLY A 175 8.13 13.12 -9.37
CA GLY A 175 8.44 14.01 -8.25
C GLY A 175 8.29 13.30 -6.90
N SER A 176 7.17 12.60 -6.68
CA SER A 176 6.91 11.86 -5.46
C SER A 176 7.88 10.70 -5.22
N VAL A 177 8.27 9.98 -6.29
CA VAL A 177 9.26 8.90 -6.20
C VAL A 177 10.59 9.42 -5.65
N TYR A 178 11.08 10.54 -6.20
CA TYR A 178 12.33 11.13 -5.73
C TYR A 178 12.22 11.81 -4.37
N ALA A 179 11.07 12.41 -4.06
CA ALA A 179 10.79 12.95 -2.74
C ALA A 179 10.85 11.84 -1.67
N MET A 180 10.19 10.71 -1.90
CA MET A 180 10.19 9.59 -0.98
C MET A 180 11.55 8.90 -0.87
N ARG A 181 12.36 8.91 -1.93
CA ARG A 181 13.75 8.46 -1.88
C ARG A 181 14.61 9.37 -1.01
N GLN A 182 14.53 10.67 -1.23
CA GLN A 182 15.32 11.69 -0.50
C GLN A 182 15.07 11.64 1.01
N THR A 183 13.80 11.42 1.42
CA THR A 183 13.45 11.26 2.84
C THR A 183 13.90 9.93 3.42
N GLY A 184 14.30 8.95 2.60
CA GLY A 184 14.58 7.59 3.04
C GLY A 184 13.34 6.75 3.35
N ILE A 185 12.13 7.29 3.17
CA ILE A 185 10.87 6.56 3.38
C ILE A 185 10.77 5.40 2.39
N MET A 186 10.98 5.67 1.09
CA MET A 186 11.09 4.62 0.08
C MET A 186 12.49 4.55 -0.49
N GLN A 187 13.02 3.34 -0.60
CA GLN A 187 14.33 3.09 -1.22
C GLN A 187 14.17 2.35 -2.54
N GLY A 188 15.19 2.40 -3.39
CA GLY A 188 15.28 1.57 -4.57
C GLY A 188 15.49 0.09 -4.22
N LYS A 189 15.36 -0.74 -5.23
CA LYS A 189 15.75 -2.16 -5.19
C LYS A 189 17.19 -2.33 -5.70
N GLU A 190 17.64 -3.57 -5.81
CA GLU A 190 18.93 -3.92 -6.40
C GLU A 190 19.16 -3.24 -7.77
N ASN A 191 20.42 -3.05 -8.14
CA ASN A 191 20.82 -2.40 -9.37
C ASN A 191 20.28 -0.96 -9.57
N ASN A 192 20.05 -0.23 -8.47
CA ASN A 192 19.51 1.13 -8.47
C ASN A 192 18.18 1.25 -9.26
N GLN A 193 17.30 0.25 -9.18
CA GLN A 193 15.97 0.28 -9.80
C GLN A 193 14.91 0.72 -8.81
N PHE A 194 13.91 1.47 -9.28
CA PHE A 194 12.71 1.77 -8.51
C PHE A 194 11.62 0.72 -8.69
N CYS A 195 11.50 0.14 -9.89
CA CYS A 195 10.47 -0.81 -10.29
C CYS A 195 9.05 -0.22 -10.14
N PRO A 196 8.70 0.87 -10.87
CA PRO A 196 7.50 1.68 -10.60
C PRO A 196 6.18 0.93 -10.75
N THR A 197 6.12 -0.05 -11.62
CA THR A 197 4.92 -0.85 -11.91
C THR A 197 4.79 -2.13 -11.10
N ASP A 198 5.83 -2.48 -10.32
CA ASP A 198 5.73 -3.64 -9.42
C ASP A 198 4.64 -3.41 -8.38
N GLY A 199 4.01 -4.48 -7.93
CA GLY A 199 3.10 -4.46 -6.80
C GLY A 199 3.78 -3.97 -5.52
N TYR A 200 3.02 -3.38 -4.64
CA TYR A 200 3.49 -2.89 -3.34
C TYR A 200 2.90 -3.73 -2.23
N THR A 201 3.74 -4.47 -1.50
CA THR A 201 3.26 -5.44 -0.52
C THR A 201 2.80 -4.79 0.79
N ALA A 202 1.98 -5.51 1.57
CA ALA A 202 1.53 -5.03 2.87
C ALA A 202 2.72 -4.80 3.82
N GLU A 203 3.74 -5.68 3.84
CA GLU A 203 4.94 -5.46 4.67
C GLU A 203 5.73 -4.22 4.24
N GLN A 204 5.86 -3.94 2.94
CA GLN A 204 6.49 -2.72 2.45
C GLN A 204 5.73 -1.47 2.91
N SER A 205 4.41 -1.55 2.91
CA SER A 205 3.53 -0.46 3.34
C SER A 205 3.72 -0.15 4.82
N ILE A 206 3.72 -1.16 5.68
CA ILE A 206 3.96 -0.99 7.12
C ILE A 206 5.33 -0.36 7.37
N VAL A 207 6.37 -0.87 6.72
CA VAL A 207 7.75 -0.35 6.87
C VAL A 207 7.85 1.12 6.48
N THR A 208 7.22 1.54 5.38
CA THR A 208 7.28 2.94 4.96
C THR A 208 6.45 3.87 5.84
N ILE A 209 5.32 3.41 6.37
CA ILE A 209 4.54 4.14 7.37
C ILE A 209 5.34 4.33 8.66
N GLU A 210 6.01 3.30 9.14
CA GLU A 210 6.87 3.40 10.33
C GLU A 210 8.04 4.37 10.11
N ARG A 211 8.73 4.28 8.97
CA ARG A 211 9.82 5.22 8.63
C ARG A 211 9.33 6.66 8.59
N MET A 212 8.16 6.90 8.00
CA MET A 212 7.56 8.23 7.98
C MET A 212 7.25 8.72 9.40
N TYR A 213 6.69 7.88 10.26
CA TYR A 213 6.46 8.22 11.66
C TYR A 213 7.74 8.64 12.37
N GLN A 214 8.84 7.90 12.17
CA GLN A 214 10.14 8.21 12.81
C GLN A 214 10.71 9.57 12.35
N ILE A 215 10.37 10.03 11.17
CA ILE A 215 10.85 11.32 10.62
C ILE A 215 9.99 12.50 11.10
N ILE A 216 8.69 12.28 11.26
CA ILE A 216 7.71 13.35 11.54
C ILE A 216 7.54 13.60 13.05
N LYS A 217 7.70 12.61 13.90
CA LYS A 217 7.48 12.70 15.36
C LYS A 217 8.39 13.70 16.08
#